data_25ecd5f80af19af6cf2962cfbcc08332
#
_entry.id   25ecd5f80af19af6cf2962cfbcc08332
#
_cell.length_a   1.000
_cell.length_b   1.000
_cell.length_c   1.000
_cell.angle_alpha   90.00
_cell.angle_beta   90.00
_cell.angle_gamma   90.00
#
_symmetry.space_group_name_H-M   'P 1'
#
loop_
_entity.id
_entity.type
_entity.pdbx_description
1 polymer ?
#
loop_
_entity_poly.entity_id
_entity_poly.type
_entity_poly.pdbx_seq_one_letter_code
_entity_poly.pdbx_strand_id
1 'polypeptide(L)'
;MVKLRLGHEAKPEGEVQRVRAVQEAVGPQVQIMVDATESWNEGQAVAFGRALQEAGIVWLEDSMSHQNLSGLAHLSDVLDVPIAAGEHLFGLDPFQKTFDAGAVDIAIMDLARVGGITPWMKIAALAEARGIPVAGHVIPEAHVHLLAAVPNGHLVEYMPRSVPIFDSALTLEDGHLLAPQAPGLGVELNEAACEKYRVQQP
;
A
#
# COMPACT_ATOMS: atom_id res chain seq x y z
N MET A 1 -5.38 11.54 -2.18
CA MET A 1 -5.68 10.23 -2.83
C MET A 1 -6.55 9.40 -1.91
N VAL A 2 -7.36 8.48 -2.46
CA VAL A 2 -8.19 7.52 -1.69
C VAL A 2 -7.95 6.12 -2.25
N LYS A 3 -7.79 5.11 -1.38
CA LYS A 3 -7.69 3.70 -1.76
C LYS A 3 -9.02 3.00 -1.50
N LEU A 4 -9.55 2.32 -2.52
CA LEU A 4 -10.82 1.61 -2.48
C LEU A 4 -10.58 0.10 -2.54
N ARG A 5 -11.15 -0.64 -1.58
CA ARG A 5 -11.14 -2.10 -1.58
C ARG A 5 -12.12 -2.64 -2.63
N LEU A 6 -11.60 -3.48 -3.54
CA LEU A 6 -12.34 -4.20 -4.58
C LEU A 6 -12.30 -5.72 -4.36
N GLY A 7 -12.68 -6.50 -5.36
CA GLY A 7 -12.63 -7.96 -5.33
C GLY A 7 -13.94 -8.62 -4.85
N HIS A 8 -15.02 -7.87 -4.78
CA HIS A 8 -16.32 -8.37 -4.33
C HIS A 8 -17.32 -8.62 -5.45
N GLU A 9 -17.11 -7.99 -6.60
CA GLU A 9 -18.01 -8.10 -7.73
C GLU A 9 -17.61 -9.24 -8.68
N ALA A 10 -18.60 -9.94 -9.20
CA ALA A 10 -18.37 -11.06 -10.12
C ALA A 10 -17.96 -10.61 -11.53
N LYS A 11 -18.19 -9.33 -11.87
CA LYS A 11 -17.94 -8.77 -13.21
C LYS A 11 -17.24 -7.43 -13.11
N PRO A 12 -16.38 -7.09 -14.08
CA PRO A 12 -15.64 -5.81 -14.10
C PRO A 12 -16.54 -4.59 -13.99
N GLU A 13 -17.71 -4.59 -14.64
CA GLU A 13 -18.64 -3.47 -14.65
C GLU A 13 -19.11 -3.08 -13.24
N GLY A 14 -19.28 -4.06 -12.32
CA GLY A 14 -19.65 -3.81 -10.94
C GLY A 14 -18.55 -3.07 -10.18
N GLU A 15 -17.30 -3.48 -10.32
CA GLU A 15 -16.18 -2.78 -9.69
C GLU A 15 -15.97 -1.39 -10.28
N VAL A 16 -16.12 -1.22 -11.60
CA VAL A 16 -16.07 0.10 -12.26
C VAL A 16 -17.16 1.03 -11.73
N GLN A 17 -18.39 0.53 -11.52
CA GLN A 17 -19.45 1.34 -10.91
C GLN A 17 -19.11 1.79 -9.50
N ARG A 18 -18.47 0.94 -8.69
CA ARG A 18 -18.00 1.31 -7.34
C ARG A 18 -16.93 2.40 -7.39
N VAL A 19 -15.96 2.27 -8.29
CA VAL A 19 -14.93 3.32 -8.51
C VAL A 19 -15.58 4.64 -8.92
N ARG A 20 -16.49 4.63 -9.89
CA ARG A 20 -17.19 5.84 -10.35
C ARG A 20 -18.01 6.49 -9.26
N ALA A 21 -18.72 5.72 -8.44
CA ALA A 21 -19.47 6.24 -7.29
C ALA A 21 -18.56 6.96 -6.29
N VAL A 22 -17.35 6.42 -6.03
CA VAL A 22 -16.38 7.10 -5.17
C VAL A 22 -15.83 8.36 -5.85
N GLN A 23 -15.47 8.30 -7.14
CA GLN A 23 -15.02 9.48 -7.90
C GLN A 23 -16.05 10.62 -7.87
N GLU A 24 -17.33 10.30 -8.04
CA GLU A 24 -18.42 11.27 -7.95
C GLU A 24 -18.51 11.89 -6.56
N ALA A 25 -18.39 11.08 -5.51
CA ALA A 25 -18.49 11.54 -4.14
C ALA A 25 -17.32 12.42 -3.68
N VAL A 26 -16.09 12.10 -4.11
CA VAL A 26 -14.87 12.82 -3.67
C VAL A 26 -14.45 13.95 -4.63
N GLY A 27 -14.99 13.96 -5.84
CA GLY A 27 -14.72 14.96 -6.86
C GLY A 27 -13.45 14.68 -7.69
N PRO A 28 -13.27 15.44 -8.81
CA PRO A 28 -12.27 15.14 -9.84
C PRO A 28 -10.82 15.40 -9.44
N GLN A 29 -10.60 16.08 -8.31
CA GLN A 29 -9.25 16.37 -7.80
C GLN A 29 -8.68 15.24 -6.95
N VAL A 30 -9.50 14.25 -6.55
CA VAL A 30 -9.07 13.13 -5.72
C VAL A 30 -8.78 11.91 -6.58
N GLN A 31 -7.54 11.51 -6.61
CA GLN A 31 -7.09 10.31 -7.32
C GLN A 31 -7.52 9.05 -6.57
N ILE A 32 -7.96 8.02 -7.30
CA ILE A 32 -8.43 6.75 -6.76
C ILE A 32 -7.41 5.65 -7.05
N MET A 33 -6.94 5.02 -5.99
CA MET A 33 -6.20 3.76 -6.02
C MET A 33 -7.17 2.61 -5.72
N VAL A 34 -6.89 1.43 -6.22
CA VAL A 34 -7.73 0.26 -5.94
C VAL A 34 -6.88 -0.90 -5.43
N ASP A 35 -7.42 -1.64 -4.48
CA ASP A 35 -6.80 -2.80 -3.86
C ASP A 35 -7.77 -3.98 -3.91
N ALA A 36 -7.39 -5.05 -4.62
CA ALA A 36 -8.19 -6.25 -4.79
C ALA A 36 -7.88 -7.36 -3.78
N THR A 37 -6.90 -7.18 -2.91
CA THR A 37 -6.54 -8.11 -1.82
C THR A 37 -6.43 -9.57 -2.31
N GLU A 38 -5.69 -9.77 -3.39
CA GLU A 38 -5.43 -11.09 -4.00
C GLU A 38 -6.71 -11.86 -4.43
N SER A 39 -7.81 -11.15 -4.72
CA SER A 39 -9.11 -11.79 -4.97
C SER A 39 -9.25 -12.41 -6.35
N TRP A 40 -8.40 -12.10 -7.31
CA TRP A 40 -8.55 -12.52 -8.70
C TRP A 40 -7.53 -13.57 -9.13
N ASN A 41 -7.92 -14.43 -10.06
CA ASN A 41 -6.96 -15.18 -10.87
C ASN A 41 -6.42 -14.27 -12.00
N GLU A 42 -5.38 -14.72 -12.70
CA GLU A 42 -4.70 -13.93 -13.73
C GLU A 42 -5.65 -13.44 -14.84
N GLY A 43 -6.52 -14.31 -15.37
CA GLY A 43 -7.48 -13.91 -16.40
C GLY A 43 -8.49 -12.87 -15.93
N GLN A 44 -8.94 -12.99 -14.67
CA GLN A 44 -9.79 -12.00 -14.03
C GLN A 44 -9.02 -10.69 -13.84
N ALA A 45 -7.79 -10.73 -13.31
CA ALA A 45 -6.98 -9.55 -13.05
C ALA A 45 -6.72 -8.73 -14.34
N VAL A 46 -6.46 -9.40 -15.48
CA VAL A 46 -6.35 -8.72 -16.78
C VAL A 46 -7.69 -8.08 -17.19
N ALA A 47 -8.81 -8.81 -17.08
CA ALA A 47 -10.12 -8.30 -17.49
C ALA A 47 -10.57 -7.10 -16.62
N PHE A 48 -10.45 -7.24 -15.29
CA PHE A 48 -10.79 -6.18 -14.34
C PHE A 48 -9.82 -4.99 -14.46
N GLY A 49 -8.50 -5.26 -14.59
CA GLY A 49 -7.49 -4.23 -14.74
C GLY A 49 -7.75 -3.34 -15.96
N ARG A 50 -8.08 -3.91 -17.12
CA ARG A 50 -8.42 -3.14 -18.31
C ARG A 50 -9.65 -2.24 -18.12
N ALA A 51 -10.71 -2.75 -17.51
CA ALA A 51 -11.91 -1.98 -17.26
C ALA A 51 -11.66 -0.85 -16.21
N LEU A 52 -10.87 -1.14 -15.19
CA LEU A 52 -10.52 -0.17 -14.14
C LEU A 52 -9.56 0.92 -14.64
N GLN A 53 -8.60 0.57 -15.50
CA GLN A 53 -7.71 1.52 -16.17
C GLN A 53 -8.51 2.53 -17.00
N GLU A 54 -9.53 2.09 -17.75
CA GLU A 54 -10.44 2.98 -18.47
C GLU A 54 -11.31 3.87 -17.54
N ALA A 55 -11.51 3.43 -16.29
CA ALA A 55 -12.16 4.24 -15.27
C ALA A 55 -11.24 5.29 -14.63
N GLY A 56 -9.94 5.28 -14.97
CA GLY A 56 -8.97 6.30 -14.55
C GLY A 56 -8.44 6.11 -13.13
N ILE A 57 -8.27 4.87 -12.68
CA ILE A 57 -7.54 4.59 -11.45
C ILE A 57 -6.04 4.88 -11.62
N VAL A 58 -5.32 5.16 -10.52
CA VAL A 58 -3.90 5.54 -10.58
C VAL A 58 -2.95 4.39 -10.24
N TRP A 59 -3.40 3.34 -9.57
CA TRP A 59 -2.73 2.05 -9.46
C TRP A 59 -3.72 0.91 -9.15
N LEU A 60 -3.27 -0.32 -9.45
CA LEU A 60 -3.97 -1.56 -9.13
C LEU A 60 -3.12 -2.36 -8.14
N GLU A 61 -3.59 -2.46 -6.89
CA GLU A 61 -2.89 -3.12 -5.79
C GLU A 61 -3.41 -4.53 -5.57
N ASP A 62 -2.48 -5.46 -5.28
CA ASP A 62 -2.73 -6.84 -4.87
C ASP A 62 -3.85 -7.51 -5.68
N SER A 63 -3.77 -7.42 -7.02
CA SER A 63 -4.80 -7.95 -7.93
C SER A 63 -4.94 -9.46 -7.84
N MET A 64 -3.83 -10.17 -7.65
CA MET A 64 -3.76 -11.64 -7.51
C MET A 64 -2.70 -12.03 -6.49
N SER A 65 -2.59 -13.34 -6.20
CA SER A 65 -1.60 -13.86 -5.25
C SER A 65 -0.19 -13.35 -5.52
N HIS A 66 0.46 -12.80 -4.49
CA HIS A 66 1.86 -12.38 -4.50
C HIS A 66 2.84 -13.50 -4.89
N GLN A 67 2.42 -14.77 -4.81
CA GLN A 67 3.23 -15.91 -5.21
C GLN A 67 3.25 -16.15 -6.73
N ASN A 68 2.29 -15.57 -7.47
CA ASN A 68 2.24 -15.66 -8.93
C ASN A 68 3.03 -14.52 -9.58
N LEU A 69 4.37 -14.53 -9.42
CA LEU A 69 5.24 -13.50 -9.97
C LEU A 69 5.13 -13.36 -11.49
N SER A 70 4.97 -14.47 -12.22
CA SER A 70 4.80 -14.44 -13.67
C SER A 70 3.49 -13.80 -14.10
N GLY A 71 2.41 -14.02 -13.34
CA GLY A 71 1.11 -13.40 -13.60
C GLY A 71 1.12 -11.90 -13.30
N LEU A 72 1.79 -11.48 -12.21
CA LEU A 72 1.97 -10.07 -11.87
C LEU A 72 2.82 -9.35 -12.92
N ALA A 73 3.93 -9.96 -13.37
CA ALA A 73 4.76 -9.43 -14.46
C ALA A 73 3.97 -9.31 -15.77
N HIS A 74 3.14 -10.31 -16.10
CA HIS A 74 2.26 -10.23 -17.26
C HIS A 74 1.25 -9.07 -17.14
N LEU A 75 0.71 -8.81 -15.94
CA LEU A 75 -0.17 -7.66 -15.74
C LEU A 75 0.55 -6.33 -15.98
N SER A 76 1.76 -6.18 -15.45
CA SER A 76 2.59 -4.97 -15.66
C SER A 76 2.90 -4.75 -17.15
N ASP A 77 3.05 -5.84 -17.93
CA ASP A 77 3.29 -5.77 -19.38
C ASP A 77 2.06 -5.38 -20.20
N VAL A 78 0.85 -5.78 -19.77
CA VAL A 78 -0.38 -5.65 -20.59
C VAL A 78 -1.35 -4.57 -20.14
N LEU A 79 -1.10 -3.95 -19.00
CA LEU A 79 -1.87 -2.82 -18.47
C LEU A 79 -1.00 -1.57 -18.44
N ASP A 80 -1.62 -0.42 -18.73
CA ASP A 80 -0.96 0.89 -18.62
C ASP A 80 -1.02 1.44 -17.18
N VAL A 81 -1.93 0.91 -16.36
CA VAL A 81 -2.06 1.28 -14.94
C VAL A 81 -0.97 0.59 -14.11
N PRO A 82 -0.22 1.31 -13.25
CA PRO A 82 0.81 0.71 -12.41
C PRO A 82 0.29 -0.42 -11.53
N ILE A 83 1.05 -1.52 -11.46
CA ILE A 83 0.79 -2.66 -10.59
C ILE A 83 1.52 -2.45 -9.27
N ALA A 84 0.78 -2.43 -8.16
CA ALA A 84 1.31 -2.28 -6.82
C ALA A 84 1.12 -3.57 -6.03
N ALA A 85 2.18 -4.06 -5.38
CA ALA A 85 2.09 -5.20 -4.48
C ALA A 85 3.29 -5.26 -3.53
N GLY A 86 3.22 -6.15 -2.53
CA GLY A 86 4.35 -6.43 -1.66
C GLY A 86 4.02 -6.46 -0.18
N GLU A 87 2.83 -6.04 0.25
CA GLU A 87 2.45 -6.07 1.67
C GLU A 87 2.53 -7.49 2.27
N HIS A 88 2.35 -8.53 1.45
CA HIS A 88 2.41 -9.92 1.87
C HIS A 88 3.82 -10.53 1.89
N LEU A 89 4.86 -9.77 1.52
CA LEU A 89 6.24 -10.27 1.44
C LEU A 89 6.98 -10.11 2.77
N PHE A 90 7.74 -11.15 3.15
CA PHE A 90 8.51 -11.19 4.40
C PHE A 90 10.01 -11.15 4.12
N GLY A 91 10.68 -10.11 4.63
CA GLY A 91 12.13 -9.94 4.49
C GLY A 91 12.57 -9.51 3.08
N LEU A 92 13.87 -9.53 2.81
CA LEU A 92 14.50 -8.97 1.61
C LEU A 92 14.38 -9.87 0.38
N ASP A 93 14.58 -11.18 0.51
CA ASP A 93 14.69 -12.12 -0.61
C ASP A 93 13.42 -12.19 -1.50
N PRO A 94 12.19 -12.22 -0.95
CA PRO A 94 10.99 -12.15 -1.78
C PRO A 94 10.87 -10.84 -2.60
N PHE A 95 11.23 -9.70 -2.01
CA PHE A 95 11.23 -8.43 -2.75
C PHE A 95 12.24 -8.44 -3.91
N GLN A 96 13.45 -8.99 -3.69
CA GLN A 96 14.41 -9.13 -4.76
C GLN A 96 13.85 -9.94 -5.92
N LYS A 97 13.23 -11.09 -5.63
CA LYS A 97 12.61 -11.96 -6.65
C LYS A 97 11.47 -11.25 -7.39
N THR A 98 10.64 -10.51 -6.67
CA THR A 98 9.54 -9.72 -7.24
C THR A 98 10.05 -8.65 -8.20
N PHE A 99 11.09 -7.92 -7.81
CA PHE A 99 11.70 -6.90 -8.66
C PHE A 99 12.43 -7.50 -9.86
N ASP A 100 13.16 -8.60 -9.67
CA ASP A 100 13.87 -9.28 -10.76
C ASP A 100 12.89 -9.89 -11.80
N ALA A 101 11.68 -10.23 -11.38
CA ALA A 101 10.62 -10.70 -12.26
C ALA A 101 9.88 -9.56 -12.99
N GLY A 102 10.10 -8.29 -12.65
CA GLY A 102 9.30 -7.18 -13.16
C GLY A 102 7.84 -7.25 -12.75
N ALA A 103 7.57 -7.81 -11.58
CA ALA A 103 6.22 -8.14 -11.13
C ALA A 103 5.47 -6.96 -10.47
N VAL A 104 6.13 -5.82 -10.27
CA VAL A 104 5.52 -4.62 -9.69
C VAL A 104 6.15 -3.36 -10.23
N ASP A 105 5.33 -2.33 -10.38
CA ASP A 105 5.72 -0.95 -10.70
C ASP A 105 5.85 -0.10 -9.43
N ILE A 106 5.15 -0.47 -8.35
CA ILE A 106 5.20 0.18 -7.05
C ILE A 106 5.32 -0.90 -5.96
N ALA A 107 6.31 -0.77 -5.07
CA ALA A 107 6.48 -1.70 -3.97
C ALA A 107 5.73 -1.23 -2.72
N ILE A 108 4.75 -2.02 -2.26
CA ILE A 108 4.04 -1.78 -1.02
C ILE A 108 4.75 -2.54 0.10
N MET A 109 5.25 -1.83 1.12
CA MET A 109 6.08 -2.43 2.16
C MET A 109 5.43 -2.34 3.54
N ASP A 110 5.25 -3.49 4.18
CA ASP A 110 4.80 -3.59 5.57
C ASP A 110 6.02 -3.68 6.51
N LEU A 111 6.16 -2.72 7.40
CA LEU A 111 7.33 -2.63 8.30
C LEU A 111 7.50 -3.86 9.20
N ALA A 112 6.40 -4.43 9.70
CA ALA A 112 6.45 -5.59 10.58
C ALA A 112 6.83 -6.87 9.80
N ARG A 113 6.24 -7.06 8.62
CA ARG A 113 6.49 -8.23 7.77
C ARG A 113 7.90 -8.26 7.20
N VAL A 114 8.45 -7.12 6.82
CA VAL A 114 9.85 -7.07 6.35
C VAL A 114 10.87 -7.25 7.48
N GLY A 115 10.45 -7.14 8.76
CA GLY A 115 11.30 -7.36 9.93
C GLY A 115 11.89 -6.09 10.55
N GLY A 116 11.27 -4.93 10.34
CA GLY A 116 11.62 -3.66 10.97
C GLY A 116 12.36 -2.69 10.05
N ILE A 117 12.86 -1.60 10.64
CA ILE A 117 13.45 -0.46 9.94
C ILE A 117 14.64 -0.86 9.06
N THR A 118 15.57 -1.64 9.60
CA THR A 118 16.81 -1.98 8.87
C THR A 118 16.57 -2.78 7.58
N PRO A 119 15.78 -3.87 7.58
CA PRO A 119 15.44 -4.54 6.32
C PRO A 119 14.58 -3.66 5.41
N TRP A 120 13.66 -2.86 5.94
CA TRP A 120 12.86 -1.94 5.15
C TRP A 120 13.73 -0.98 4.33
N MET A 121 14.72 -0.34 4.96
CA MET A 121 15.66 0.55 4.29
C MET A 121 16.50 -0.15 3.20
N LYS A 122 16.87 -1.42 3.42
CA LYS A 122 17.58 -2.22 2.41
C LYS A 122 16.70 -2.52 1.20
N ILE A 123 15.43 -2.82 1.43
CA ILE A 123 14.45 -3.07 0.35
C ILE A 123 14.19 -1.78 -0.42
N ALA A 124 14.05 -0.64 0.26
CA ALA A 124 13.88 0.66 -0.38
C ALA A 124 15.07 1.02 -1.29
N ALA A 125 16.31 0.81 -0.83
CA ALA A 125 17.50 1.02 -1.65
C ALA A 125 17.59 0.04 -2.84
N LEU A 126 17.14 -1.21 -2.66
CA LEU A 126 17.06 -2.19 -3.74
C LEU A 126 16.02 -1.80 -4.80
N ALA A 127 14.88 -1.25 -4.38
CA ALA A 127 13.84 -0.71 -5.25
C ALA A 127 14.32 0.55 -5.98
N GLU A 128 15.00 1.47 -5.27
CA GLU A 128 15.60 2.68 -5.84
C GLU A 128 16.55 2.36 -7.00
N ALA A 129 17.43 1.39 -6.82
CA ALA A 129 18.39 0.97 -7.86
C ALA A 129 17.70 0.43 -9.13
N ARG A 130 16.41 0.14 -9.08
CA ARG A 130 15.57 -0.32 -10.20
C ARG A 130 14.54 0.73 -10.65
N GLY A 131 14.57 1.93 -10.06
CA GLY A 131 13.61 2.98 -10.36
C GLY A 131 12.18 2.71 -9.83
N ILE A 132 12.04 1.78 -8.87
CA ILE A 132 10.74 1.39 -8.31
C ILE A 132 10.42 2.30 -7.10
N PRO A 133 9.32 3.07 -7.12
CA PRO A 133 8.85 3.80 -5.97
C PRO A 133 8.34 2.86 -4.86
N VAL A 134 8.43 3.33 -3.61
CA VAL A 134 7.99 2.57 -2.45
C VAL A 134 6.88 3.29 -1.70
N ALA A 135 5.88 2.53 -1.25
CA ALA A 135 4.80 3.00 -0.40
C ALA A 135 4.71 2.18 0.89
N GLY A 136 4.19 2.78 1.96
CA GLY A 136 4.04 2.09 3.24
C GLY A 136 2.68 1.43 3.33
N HIS A 137 2.64 0.19 3.86
CA HIS A 137 1.43 -0.49 4.28
C HIS A 137 1.24 -0.32 5.77
N VAL A 138 0.09 0.22 6.20
CA VAL A 138 -0.27 0.49 7.59
C VAL A 138 0.84 1.17 8.41
N ILE A 139 0.79 1.18 9.72
CA ILE A 139 1.80 1.74 10.65
C ILE A 139 2.32 3.12 10.18
N PRO A 140 1.42 4.10 9.93
CA PRO A 140 1.82 5.41 9.42
C PRO A 140 2.80 6.12 10.35
N GLU A 141 2.80 5.83 11.65
CA GLU A 141 3.66 6.42 12.67
C GLU A 141 5.16 6.14 12.42
N ALA A 142 5.47 5.01 11.79
CA ALA A 142 6.84 4.69 11.39
C ALA A 142 7.10 5.02 9.91
N HIS A 143 6.14 4.71 9.03
CA HIS A 143 6.31 4.89 7.59
C HIS A 143 6.50 6.35 7.18
N VAL A 144 5.93 7.33 7.92
CA VAL A 144 6.15 8.75 7.65
C VAL A 144 7.64 9.14 7.72
N HIS A 145 8.38 8.57 8.65
CA HIS A 145 9.83 8.80 8.77
C HIS A 145 10.63 8.07 7.68
N LEU A 146 10.27 6.82 7.41
CA LEU A 146 10.99 5.98 6.45
C LEU A 146 10.84 6.51 5.03
N LEU A 147 9.62 6.84 4.64
CA LEU A 147 9.34 7.38 3.30
C LEU A 147 9.91 8.79 3.10
N ALA A 148 9.96 9.61 4.15
CA ALA A 148 10.62 10.92 4.11
C ALA A 148 12.17 10.80 4.01
N ALA A 149 12.75 9.66 4.38
CA ALA A 149 14.20 9.45 4.40
C ALA A 149 14.76 8.82 3.12
N VAL A 150 13.93 8.37 2.19
CA VAL A 150 14.37 7.69 0.95
C VAL A 150 13.96 8.49 -0.29
N PRO A 151 14.81 8.52 -1.36
CA PRO A 151 14.54 9.34 -2.53
C PRO A 151 13.39 8.80 -3.40
N ASN A 152 13.10 7.50 -3.31
CA ASN A 152 12.02 6.81 -4.02
C ASN A 152 10.75 6.61 -3.16
N GLY A 153 10.64 7.30 -2.01
CA GLY A 153 9.43 7.34 -1.18
C GLY A 153 8.27 7.97 -1.95
N HIS A 154 7.12 7.29 -1.97
CA HIS A 154 5.97 7.72 -2.74
C HIS A 154 4.79 8.12 -1.86
N LEU A 155 4.25 7.20 -1.06
CA LEU A 155 3.00 7.38 -0.33
C LEU A 155 2.99 6.66 1.01
N VAL A 156 2.44 7.31 2.05
CA VAL A 156 2.08 6.67 3.31
C VAL A 156 0.61 6.28 3.26
N GLU A 157 0.31 5.01 3.51
CA GLU A 157 -1.06 4.60 3.76
C GLU A 157 -1.50 5.09 5.14
N TYR A 158 -2.42 6.05 5.17
CA TYR A 158 -2.94 6.58 6.42
C TYR A 158 -4.25 5.87 6.79
N MET A 159 -4.14 4.93 7.72
CA MET A 159 -5.28 4.31 8.38
C MET A 159 -5.23 4.62 9.89
N PRO A 160 -6.13 5.43 10.44
CA PRO A 160 -6.06 5.88 11.82
C PRO A 160 -6.51 4.82 12.85
N ARG A 161 -6.24 3.54 12.57
CA ARG A 161 -6.63 2.42 13.46
C ARG A 161 -5.82 2.38 14.75
N SER A 162 -4.56 2.82 14.70
CA SER A 162 -3.64 2.88 15.83
C SER A 162 -3.80 4.14 16.70
N VAL A 163 -4.44 5.19 16.18
CA VAL A 163 -4.64 6.46 16.90
C VAL A 163 -5.16 6.28 18.34
N PRO A 164 -6.12 5.37 18.62
CA PRO A 164 -6.63 5.22 20.00
C PRO A 164 -5.60 4.72 21.02
N ILE A 165 -4.45 4.16 20.60
CA ILE A 165 -3.42 3.67 21.53
C ILE A 165 -2.28 4.67 21.75
N PHE A 166 -2.32 5.82 21.09
CA PHE A 166 -1.33 6.89 21.25
C PHE A 166 -1.94 8.10 21.96
N ASP A 167 -1.11 8.86 22.67
CA ASP A 167 -1.50 10.13 23.31
C ASP A 167 -1.69 11.23 22.27
N SER A 168 -1.01 11.15 21.14
CA SER A 168 -1.13 12.12 20.05
C SER A 168 -1.24 11.41 18.70
N ALA A 169 -2.10 11.88 17.82
CA ALA A 169 -2.17 11.44 16.45
C ALA A 169 -1.10 12.15 15.59
N LEU A 170 -0.75 11.53 14.45
CA LEU A 170 0.07 12.20 13.43
C LEU A 170 -0.68 13.43 12.89
N THR A 171 0.07 14.48 12.60
CA THR A 171 -0.49 15.69 11.99
C THR A 171 -0.68 15.47 10.49
N LEU A 172 -1.91 15.64 10.04
CA LEU A 172 -2.27 15.65 8.62
C LEU A 172 -2.56 17.09 8.20
N GLU A 173 -1.80 17.63 7.27
CA GLU A 173 -1.93 19.00 6.78
C GLU A 173 -1.87 18.99 5.25
N ASP A 174 -2.88 19.54 4.61
CA ASP A 174 -3.01 19.64 3.14
C ASP A 174 -2.74 18.30 2.39
N GLY A 175 -3.20 17.19 2.96
CA GLY A 175 -3.00 15.84 2.40
C GLY A 175 -1.63 15.24 2.64
N HIS A 176 -0.79 15.88 3.45
CA HIS A 176 0.53 15.39 3.83
C HIS A 176 0.57 15.01 5.32
N LEU A 177 1.19 13.88 5.62
CA LEU A 177 1.55 13.53 6.99
C LEU A 177 2.87 14.19 7.34
N LEU A 178 2.88 14.94 8.43
CA LEU A 178 4.10 15.57 8.94
C LEU A 178 4.86 14.60 9.83
N ALA A 179 6.15 14.39 9.52
CA ALA A 179 7.03 13.59 10.38
C ALA A 179 7.24 14.30 11.72
N PRO A 180 6.88 13.66 12.86
CA PRO A 180 7.11 14.22 14.18
C PRO A 180 8.58 14.58 14.43
N GLN A 181 8.82 15.64 15.18
CA GLN A 181 10.18 16.12 15.49
C GLN A 181 10.65 15.70 16.89
N ALA A 182 9.80 15.07 17.69
CA ALA A 182 10.17 14.55 19.00
C ALA A 182 11.08 13.28 18.86
N PRO A 183 11.86 12.92 19.89
CA PRO A 183 12.73 11.77 19.86
C PRO A 183 11.99 10.45 19.53
N GLY A 184 12.68 9.49 18.91
CA GLY A 184 12.12 8.23 18.47
C GLY A 184 11.17 8.40 17.29
N LEU A 185 10.00 7.76 17.33
CA LEU A 185 8.94 7.94 16.33
C LEU A 185 8.10 9.21 16.59
N GLY A 186 8.36 9.93 17.68
CA GLY A 186 7.64 11.13 18.04
C GLY A 186 6.18 10.91 18.44
N VAL A 187 5.82 9.69 18.75
CA VAL A 187 4.51 9.29 19.31
C VAL A 187 4.71 8.57 20.63
N GLU A 188 3.79 8.75 21.58
CA GLU A 188 3.81 8.13 22.89
C GLU A 188 2.59 7.25 23.07
N LEU A 189 2.78 6.08 23.68
CA LEU A 189 1.69 5.16 23.97
C LEU A 189 0.83 5.69 25.12
N ASN A 190 -0.47 5.67 24.96
CA ASN A 190 -1.43 5.93 26.03
C ASN A 190 -1.56 4.69 26.93
N GLU A 191 -1.07 4.77 28.17
CA GLU A 191 -1.05 3.62 29.10
C GLU A 191 -2.47 3.08 29.41
N ALA A 192 -3.44 3.96 29.58
CA ALA A 192 -4.82 3.55 29.86
C ALA A 192 -5.45 2.82 28.65
N ALA A 193 -5.15 3.27 27.44
CA ALA A 193 -5.59 2.61 26.22
C ALA A 193 -4.90 1.25 26.05
N CYS A 194 -3.60 1.18 26.29
CA CYS A 194 -2.84 -0.07 26.27
C CYS A 194 -3.43 -1.10 27.26
N GLU A 195 -3.77 -0.68 28.46
CA GLU A 195 -4.42 -1.56 29.44
C GLU A 195 -5.81 -2.01 28.97
N LYS A 196 -6.62 -1.10 28.44
CA LYS A 196 -7.96 -1.38 27.90
C LYS A 196 -7.93 -2.44 26.78
N TYR A 197 -6.91 -2.38 25.92
CA TYR A 197 -6.78 -3.28 24.75
C TYR A 197 -5.84 -4.47 25.02
N ARG A 198 -5.37 -4.63 26.24
CA ARG A 198 -4.50 -5.76 26.62
C ARG A 198 -5.22 -7.08 26.38
N VAL A 199 -4.63 -7.92 25.55
CA VAL A 199 -5.10 -9.30 25.35
C VAL A 199 -4.46 -10.17 26.42
N GLN A 200 -5.27 -10.91 27.18
CA GLN A 200 -4.73 -11.94 28.07
C GLN A 200 -4.09 -13.02 27.20
N GLN A 201 -2.80 -13.29 27.44
CA GLN A 201 -2.18 -14.43 26.81
C GLN A 201 -2.86 -15.71 27.35
N PRO A 202 -3.19 -16.67 26.45
CA PRO A 202 -3.77 -17.95 26.85
C PRO A 202 -2.84 -18.79 27.73
#